data_03491c9074a08e8c3ea066c661f97171
#
_entry.id   03491c9074a08e8c3ea066c661f97171
#
_cell.length_a   1.000
_cell.length_b   1.000
_cell.length_c   1.000
_cell.angle_alpha   90.00
_cell.angle_beta   90.00
_cell.angle_gamma   90.00
#
_symmetry.space_group_name_H-M   'P 1'
#
loop_
_entity.id
_entity.type
_entity.pdbx_description
1 polymer ?
#
loop_
_entity_poly.entity_id
_entity_poly.type
_entity_poly.pdbx_seq_one_letter_code
_entity_poly.pdbx_strand_id
1 'polypeptide(L)'
;MNEQQYMSQHPPLIKWEAVGQQFDQYNIFFITDEDGTIVYMNDTLMKRLSNRYRVAQQFVDCAHEAIKALHISDAWRGKTIVDHRPAYVHVYAFRSHLIWTGCFLYDHDDSDILTGVLSYEAFLHLLRERMNKREPFALLSLNLDRFKFINDLIGYEYGNELLKQVAERLRRYENGIVARQARDQFFLAFYTIDRNEIRHMIRDVIKIFSPPFQLTDQELTITPSIGVSVFPDDATDWTTLISCADLALETAKENGGNTYCFYTNELKKTNEEKLYMQHSIRKALKQNEFTLQYQPIVDIQTGDIVAVEALLRWFHPKRGWISPATFIPIAEETNLIQPIGDWVLRNVCEQSKKWKEKGLPHVQIGVNISIKQFLQTDFVKHIEHVLRTYELDPFCLKLEITESMAMHHIDYVLAQLQSLKNLGLQLAVDDFGTGYSSLNYLKKLPVDIIKIDRSFVQDMVKHSYDLSIVRAVIQVAHSLQMKVVAEGVETEEQLAILKREGCDRAQGYYFSKPLSAEQFEQLVQ
;
A
#
# COMPACT_ATOMS: atom_id res chain seq x y z
N MET A 1 37.67 -23.81 72.28
CA MET A 1 37.69 -22.71 71.26
C MET A 1 36.37 -21.96 71.39
N ASN A 2 36.47 -20.68 71.85
CA ASN A 2 35.29 -19.84 72.11
C ASN A 2 34.59 -19.46 70.78
N GLU A 3 33.26 -19.39 70.76
CA GLU A 3 32.44 -18.94 69.62
C GLU A 3 32.90 -17.62 68.99
N GLN A 4 33.55 -16.77 69.81
CA GLN A 4 34.14 -15.50 69.30
C GLN A 4 35.40 -15.69 68.46
N GLN A 5 36.12 -16.76 68.62
CA GLN A 5 37.31 -17.09 67.78
C GLN A 5 36.89 -17.83 66.49
N TYR A 6 35.75 -18.50 66.50
CA TYR A 6 35.17 -19.12 65.27
C TYR A 6 34.54 -18.05 64.35
N MET A 7 33.93 -17.01 64.92
CA MET A 7 33.34 -15.89 64.19
C MET A 7 34.37 -14.93 63.58
N SER A 8 35.62 -14.91 64.07
CA SER A 8 36.67 -14.08 63.47
C SER A 8 37.40 -14.72 62.28
N GLN A 9 37.22 -16.03 62.05
CA GLN A 9 37.79 -16.75 60.92
C GLN A 9 36.79 -17.04 59.77
N HIS A 10 35.50 -16.86 60.03
CA HIS A 10 34.47 -17.03 59.00
C HIS A 10 33.59 -15.77 58.99
N PRO A 11 33.64 -14.93 57.96
CA PRO A 11 32.70 -13.81 57.85
C PRO A 11 31.29 -14.33 57.90
N PRO A 12 30.33 -13.56 58.46
CA PRO A 12 28.94 -13.99 58.55
C PRO A 12 28.44 -14.44 57.20
N LEU A 13 27.94 -15.69 57.13
CA LEU A 13 27.33 -16.25 55.93
C LEU A 13 26.28 -15.25 55.43
N ILE A 14 26.53 -14.63 54.32
CA ILE A 14 25.56 -13.78 53.68
C ILE A 14 24.39 -14.69 53.32
N LYS A 15 23.21 -14.42 53.90
CA LYS A 15 21.99 -15.13 53.52
C LYS A 15 21.54 -14.60 52.16
N TRP A 16 22.06 -15.18 51.10
CA TRP A 16 21.77 -14.80 49.72
C TRP A 16 20.25 -14.84 49.40
N GLU A 17 19.50 -15.70 50.10
CA GLU A 17 18.03 -15.75 50.04
C GLU A 17 17.39 -14.38 50.42
N ALA A 18 17.89 -13.72 51.45
CA ALA A 18 17.39 -12.40 51.87
C ALA A 18 17.77 -11.29 50.89
N VAL A 19 18.92 -11.42 50.23
CA VAL A 19 19.33 -10.52 49.14
C VAL A 19 18.50 -10.77 47.90
N GLY A 20 18.27 -12.05 47.55
CA GLY A 20 17.47 -12.44 46.39
C GLY A 20 16.04 -11.94 46.40
N GLN A 21 15.37 -11.94 47.57
CA GLN A 21 14.01 -11.43 47.72
C GLN A 21 13.85 -9.93 47.35
N GLN A 22 14.92 -9.13 47.51
CA GLN A 22 14.91 -7.74 47.08
C GLN A 22 14.99 -7.55 45.55
N PHE A 23 15.38 -8.60 44.84
CA PHE A 23 15.57 -8.60 43.38
C PHE A 23 14.60 -9.51 42.63
N ASP A 24 13.50 -9.97 43.26
CA ASP A 24 12.47 -10.81 42.63
C ASP A 24 11.76 -10.14 41.46
N GLN A 25 11.91 -8.82 41.34
CA GLN A 25 11.43 -8.06 40.18
C GLN A 25 12.22 -8.30 38.89
N TYR A 26 13.42 -8.90 38.99
CA TYR A 26 14.23 -9.19 37.81
C TYR A 26 13.95 -10.60 37.28
N ASN A 27 13.78 -10.74 35.99
CA ASN A 27 13.58 -12.02 35.32
C ASN A 27 14.83 -12.90 35.38
N ILE A 28 16.02 -12.29 35.46
CA ILE A 28 17.30 -12.93 35.63
C ILE A 28 17.94 -12.37 36.88
N PHE A 29 18.11 -13.19 37.91
CA PHE A 29 18.93 -12.86 39.08
C PHE A 29 19.63 -14.11 39.58
N PHE A 30 20.94 -14.13 39.55
CA PHE A 30 21.75 -15.17 40.13
C PHE A 30 23.09 -14.61 40.63
N ILE A 31 23.76 -15.34 41.47
CA ILE A 31 25.03 -14.98 42.08
C ILE A 31 26.01 -16.11 41.81
N THR A 32 27.22 -15.77 41.38
CA THR A 32 28.31 -16.72 41.20
C THR A 32 29.47 -16.40 42.14
N ASP A 33 30.28 -17.41 42.46
CA ASP A 33 31.61 -17.23 43.06
C ASP A 33 32.64 -16.76 42.01
N GLU A 34 33.91 -16.64 42.43
CA GLU A 34 35.03 -16.23 41.56
C GLU A 34 35.31 -17.24 40.45
N ASP A 35 34.99 -18.51 40.67
CA ASP A 35 35.16 -19.60 39.68
C ASP A 35 33.98 -19.67 38.70
N GLY A 36 32.97 -18.84 38.88
CA GLY A 36 31.76 -18.82 38.02
C GLY A 36 30.72 -19.86 38.42
N THR A 37 30.82 -20.49 39.59
CA THR A 37 29.84 -21.43 40.09
C THR A 37 28.63 -20.68 40.64
N ILE A 38 27.40 -21.06 40.24
CA ILE A 38 26.18 -20.42 40.73
C ILE A 38 25.97 -20.82 42.20
N VAL A 39 26.01 -19.83 43.09
CA VAL A 39 25.80 -19.99 44.54
C VAL A 39 24.35 -19.63 44.96
N TYR A 40 23.67 -18.82 44.15
CA TYR A 40 22.26 -18.48 44.35
C TYR A 40 21.60 -18.15 43.05
N MET A 41 20.32 -18.49 42.95
CA MET A 41 19.44 -18.15 41.83
C MET A 41 18.05 -17.84 42.37
N ASN A 42 17.37 -16.78 41.86
CA ASN A 42 16.03 -16.47 42.32
C ASN A 42 15.00 -17.49 41.76
N ASP A 43 13.86 -17.59 42.46
CA ASP A 43 12.79 -18.56 42.13
C ASP A 43 12.24 -18.38 40.71
N THR A 44 12.16 -17.15 40.24
CA THR A 44 11.68 -16.81 38.90
C THR A 44 12.59 -17.41 37.82
N LEU A 45 13.91 -17.26 37.97
CA LEU A 45 14.86 -17.84 37.04
C LEU A 45 14.92 -19.38 37.20
N MET A 46 14.88 -19.86 38.45
CA MET A 46 14.91 -21.31 38.73
C MET A 46 13.74 -22.07 38.12
N LYS A 47 12.54 -21.50 38.10
CA LYS A 47 11.34 -22.10 37.44
C LYS A 47 11.43 -22.10 35.93
N ARG A 48 12.23 -21.22 35.32
CA ARG A 48 12.36 -21.07 33.88
C ARG A 48 13.50 -21.89 33.27
N LEU A 49 14.42 -22.35 34.07
CA LEU A 49 15.60 -23.12 33.65
C LEU A 49 15.47 -24.58 34.01
N SER A 50 15.95 -25.44 33.13
CA SER A 50 16.13 -26.86 33.49
C SER A 50 17.33 -26.94 34.44
N ASN A 51 17.16 -27.50 35.64
CA ASN A 51 18.09 -27.64 36.79
C ASN A 51 19.50 -28.19 36.51
N ARG A 52 20.16 -27.89 35.39
CA ARG A 52 21.40 -28.54 34.96
C ARG A 52 22.66 -27.65 34.97
N TYR A 53 22.52 -26.35 35.12
CA TYR A 53 23.63 -25.41 34.99
C TYR A 53 24.20 -25.05 36.38
N ARG A 54 25.48 -25.35 36.57
CA ARG A 54 26.21 -25.07 37.82
C ARG A 54 27.34 -24.08 37.67
N VAL A 55 27.77 -23.81 36.43
CA VAL A 55 28.91 -22.95 36.12
C VAL A 55 28.49 -21.83 35.17
N ALA A 56 28.73 -20.58 35.57
CA ALA A 56 28.29 -19.42 34.77
C ALA A 56 28.96 -19.38 33.37
N GLN A 57 30.17 -19.86 33.22
CA GLN A 57 30.89 -19.95 31.93
C GLN A 57 30.22 -20.88 30.92
N GLN A 58 29.41 -21.86 31.39
CA GLN A 58 28.63 -22.75 30.56
C GLN A 58 27.21 -22.24 30.34
N PHE A 59 26.83 -21.22 31.10
CA PHE A 59 25.48 -20.71 31.19
C PHE A 59 25.29 -19.36 30.48
N VAL A 60 26.37 -18.54 30.48
CA VAL A 60 26.31 -17.17 29.89
C VAL A 60 27.49 -17.00 28.93
N ASP A 61 27.21 -16.75 27.67
CA ASP A 61 28.22 -16.63 26.61
C ASP A 61 29.22 -15.50 26.85
N CYS A 62 28.80 -14.42 27.48
CA CYS A 62 29.69 -13.25 27.77
C CYS A 62 30.34 -13.29 29.14
N ALA A 63 30.27 -14.40 29.90
CA ALA A 63 30.83 -14.45 31.25
C ALA A 63 32.33 -14.05 31.29
N HIS A 64 33.12 -14.50 30.33
CA HIS A 64 34.55 -14.14 30.21
C HIS A 64 34.78 -12.63 29.96
N GLU A 65 33.93 -12.00 29.13
CA GLU A 65 34.04 -10.56 28.86
C GLU A 65 33.60 -9.72 30.06
N ALA A 66 32.52 -10.16 30.72
CA ALA A 66 32.04 -9.53 31.93
C ALA A 66 33.10 -9.56 33.06
N ILE A 67 33.72 -10.72 33.30
CA ILE A 67 34.77 -10.91 34.29
C ILE A 67 35.98 -10.02 33.99
N LYS A 68 36.43 -9.94 32.74
CA LYS A 68 37.53 -9.06 32.33
C LYS A 68 37.18 -7.58 32.53
N ALA A 69 35.97 -7.17 32.19
CA ALA A 69 35.53 -5.79 32.34
C ALA A 69 35.43 -5.35 33.83
N LEU A 70 35.04 -6.27 34.71
CA LEU A 70 34.94 -6.04 36.15
C LEU A 70 36.31 -5.86 36.86
N HIS A 71 37.41 -6.26 36.22
CA HIS A 71 38.74 -5.89 36.69
C HIS A 71 39.09 -4.41 36.44
N ILE A 72 38.30 -3.72 35.61
CA ILE A 72 38.53 -2.31 35.24
C ILE A 72 37.48 -1.40 35.88
N SER A 73 36.26 -1.89 36.09
CA SER A 73 35.14 -1.16 36.68
C SER A 73 34.27 -2.07 37.55
N ASP A 74 33.59 -1.52 38.55
CA ASP A 74 32.74 -2.28 39.50
C ASP A 74 31.46 -2.88 38.87
N ALA A 75 31.19 -2.63 37.61
CA ALA A 75 30.02 -3.13 36.91
C ALA A 75 30.25 -3.30 35.40
N TRP A 76 29.61 -4.31 34.82
CA TRP A 76 29.53 -4.55 33.40
C TRP A 76 28.05 -4.72 32.98
N ARG A 77 27.72 -4.33 31.76
CA ARG A 77 26.39 -4.53 31.19
C ARG A 77 26.45 -4.81 29.68
N GLY A 78 25.62 -5.72 29.18
CA GLY A 78 25.59 -6.06 27.77
C GLY A 78 24.49 -7.01 27.39
N LYS A 79 24.35 -7.24 26.09
CA LYS A 79 23.51 -8.30 25.54
C LYS A 79 24.30 -9.61 25.54
N THR A 80 23.65 -10.70 25.87
CA THR A 80 24.24 -12.03 25.89
C THR A 80 23.18 -13.11 25.66
N ILE A 81 23.62 -14.36 25.65
CA ILE A 81 22.73 -15.52 25.65
C ILE A 81 22.81 -16.19 27.03
N VAL A 82 21.67 -16.37 27.68
CA VAL A 82 21.52 -17.08 28.95
C VAL A 82 20.62 -18.28 28.70
N ASP A 83 21.13 -19.50 28.93
CA ASP A 83 20.42 -20.74 28.64
C ASP A 83 19.80 -20.78 27.22
N HIS A 84 20.64 -20.52 26.22
CA HIS A 84 20.27 -20.44 24.80
C HIS A 84 19.21 -19.35 24.44
N ARG A 85 18.98 -18.39 25.35
CA ARG A 85 18.03 -17.29 25.17
C ARG A 85 18.73 -15.95 25.19
N PRO A 86 18.44 -15.06 24.25
CA PRO A 86 19.00 -13.71 24.27
C PRO A 86 18.54 -12.95 25.52
N ALA A 87 19.46 -12.31 26.21
CA ALA A 87 19.22 -11.58 27.44
C ALA A 87 20.04 -10.30 27.50
N TYR A 88 19.54 -9.33 28.24
CA TYR A 88 20.30 -8.15 28.63
C TYR A 88 20.63 -8.27 30.10
N VAL A 89 21.91 -8.26 30.45
CA VAL A 89 22.35 -8.49 31.81
C VAL A 89 23.26 -7.36 32.32
N HIS A 90 23.17 -7.10 33.62
CA HIS A 90 24.10 -6.27 34.37
C HIS A 90 24.81 -7.18 35.33
N VAL A 91 26.12 -7.03 35.42
CA VAL A 91 26.98 -7.80 36.33
C VAL A 91 27.69 -6.82 37.28
N TYR A 92 27.63 -7.09 38.55
CA TYR A 92 28.25 -6.29 39.59
C TYR A 92 29.21 -7.16 40.40
N ALA A 93 30.41 -6.65 40.66
CA ALA A 93 31.31 -7.31 41.58
C ALA A 93 30.94 -6.94 43.03
N PHE A 94 30.82 -7.95 43.88
CA PHE A 94 30.59 -7.75 45.32
C PHE A 94 31.40 -8.76 46.12
N ARG A 95 32.48 -8.29 46.73
CA ARG A 95 33.47 -9.14 47.39
C ARG A 95 34.02 -10.20 46.41
N SER A 96 33.95 -11.47 46.77
CA SER A 96 34.37 -12.63 45.97
C SER A 96 33.22 -13.21 45.11
N HIS A 97 32.17 -12.44 44.85
CA HIS A 97 31.00 -12.91 44.14
C HIS A 97 30.60 -11.93 43.03
N LEU A 98 30.00 -12.47 41.97
CA LEU A 98 29.41 -11.69 40.87
C LEU A 98 27.91 -11.73 40.98
N ILE A 99 27.26 -10.59 41.02
CA ILE A 99 25.79 -10.45 41.05
C ILE A 99 25.34 -10.19 39.63
N TRP A 100 24.57 -11.09 39.08
CA TRP A 100 24.00 -11.03 37.75
C TRP A 100 22.53 -10.65 37.86
N THR A 101 22.15 -9.55 37.24
CA THR A 101 20.75 -9.09 37.16
C THR A 101 20.40 -8.82 35.70
N GLY A 102 19.18 -9.07 35.31
CA GLY A 102 18.80 -8.78 33.95
C GLY A 102 17.38 -9.27 33.60
N CYS A 103 17.08 -9.20 32.32
CA CYS A 103 15.86 -9.77 31.77
C CYS A 103 16.18 -10.54 30.50
N PHE A 104 15.46 -11.63 30.26
CA PHE A 104 15.45 -12.23 28.93
C PHE A 104 14.88 -11.20 27.95
N LEU A 105 15.49 -11.09 26.77
CA LEU A 105 14.94 -10.25 25.72
C LEU A 105 13.60 -10.82 25.25
N TYR A 106 13.44 -12.16 25.41
CA TYR A 106 12.20 -12.84 25.06
C TYR A 106 11.92 -13.96 26.06
N ASP A 107 10.67 -14.09 26.51
CA ASP A 107 10.18 -15.25 27.24
C ASP A 107 9.55 -16.26 26.28
N HIS A 108 9.45 -17.54 26.64
CA HIS A 108 8.77 -18.53 25.80
C HIS A 108 7.27 -18.23 25.61
N ASP A 109 6.66 -17.59 26.62
CA ASP A 109 5.25 -17.13 26.54
C ASP A 109 5.12 -15.81 25.76
N ASP A 110 6.24 -15.09 25.54
CA ASP A 110 6.27 -13.80 24.85
C ASP A 110 6.66 -13.89 23.36
N SER A 111 6.86 -15.10 22.85
CA SER A 111 7.23 -15.33 21.46
C SER A 111 6.04 -15.73 20.59
N ASP A 112 6.06 -15.30 19.33
CA ASP A 112 5.12 -15.80 18.32
C ASP A 112 5.35 -17.29 18.05
N ILE A 113 4.30 -18.09 18.22
CA ILE A 113 4.37 -19.57 18.17
C ILE A 113 4.88 -20.08 16.81
N LEU A 114 4.56 -19.39 15.72
CA LEU A 114 4.95 -19.81 14.38
C LEU A 114 6.41 -19.46 14.06
N THR A 115 6.84 -18.25 14.39
CA THR A 115 8.09 -17.66 13.90
C THR A 115 9.18 -17.53 14.97
N GLY A 116 8.80 -17.61 16.26
CA GLY A 116 9.70 -17.48 17.38
C GLY A 116 10.33 -16.10 17.57
N VAL A 117 9.92 -15.06 16.81
CA VAL A 117 10.20 -13.66 17.16
C VAL A 117 9.26 -13.21 18.28
N LEU A 118 9.44 -12.00 18.77
CA LEU A 118 8.61 -11.48 19.86
C LEU A 118 7.12 -11.48 19.46
N SER A 119 6.25 -11.86 20.39
CA SER A 119 4.81 -11.70 20.20
C SER A 119 4.43 -10.22 20.20
N TYR A 120 3.30 -9.89 19.60
CA TYR A 120 2.83 -8.51 19.54
C TYR A 120 2.60 -7.90 20.93
N GLU A 121 2.04 -8.69 21.86
CA GLU A 121 1.77 -8.27 23.23
C GLU A 121 3.06 -7.94 23.99
N ALA A 122 4.05 -8.80 23.88
CA ALA A 122 5.35 -8.58 24.50
C ALA A 122 6.06 -7.36 23.89
N PHE A 123 5.97 -7.17 22.59
CA PHE A 123 6.48 -5.99 21.91
C PHE A 123 5.82 -4.71 22.40
N LEU A 124 4.50 -4.69 22.55
CA LEU A 124 3.77 -3.55 23.10
C LEU A 124 4.20 -3.23 24.54
N HIS A 125 4.46 -4.25 25.33
CA HIS A 125 4.96 -4.06 26.70
C HIS A 125 6.31 -3.33 26.69
N LEU A 126 7.26 -3.77 25.88
CA LEU A 126 8.57 -3.13 25.72
C LEU A 126 8.47 -1.68 25.21
N LEU A 127 7.61 -1.41 24.23
CA LEU A 127 7.39 -0.06 23.73
C LEU A 127 6.85 0.86 24.83
N ARG A 128 5.85 0.38 25.60
CA ARG A 128 5.27 1.15 26.72
C ARG A 128 6.32 1.48 27.77
N GLU A 129 7.17 0.55 28.14
CA GLU A 129 8.27 0.81 29.09
C GLU A 129 9.21 1.91 28.58
N ARG A 130 9.61 1.86 27.31
CA ARG A 130 10.47 2.90 26.72
C ARG A 130 9.77 4.26 26.67
N MET A 131 8.50 4.29 26.28
CA MET A 131 7.71 5.52 26.25
C MET A 131 7.57 6.14 27.65
N ASN A 132 7.34 5.32 28.69
CA ASN A 132 7.30 5.78 30.07
C ASN A 132 8.63 6.39 30.52
N LYS A 133 9.77 5.84 30.04
CA LYS A 133 11.11 6.37 30.29
C LYS A 133 11.47 7.56 29.38
N ARG A 134 10.57 7.92 28.44
CA ARG A 134 10.79 8.95 27.40
C ARG A 134 12.02 8.66 26.54
N GLU A 135 12.34 7.40 26.33
CA GLU A 135 13.45 7.00 25.47
C GLU A 135 12.98 7.01 24.02
N PRO A 136 13.59 7.81 23.13
CA PRO A 136 13.12 7.95 21.76
C PRO A 136 13.46 6.70 20.92
N PHE A 137 12.61 6.40 19.93
CA PHE A 137 12.81 5.29 19.01
C PHE A 137 11.98 5.48 17.74
N ALA A 138 12.37 4.78 16.66
CA ALA A 138 11.55 4.63 15.46
C ALA A 138 10.83 3.29 15.49
N LEU A 139 9.54 3.31 15.19
CA LEU A 139 8.69 2.14 15.01
C LEU A 139 8.47 1.91 13.52
N LEU A 140 8.72 0.70 13.06
CA LEU A 140 8.47 0.26 11.70
C LEU A 140 7.35 -0.79 11.69
N SER A 141 6.35 -0.58 10.87
CA SER A 141 5.36 -1.58 10.48
C SER A 141 5.76 -2.13 9.12
N LEU A 142 6.03 -3.42 9.03
CA LEU A 142 6.48 -4.13 7.83
C LEU A 142 5.43 -5.16 7.41
N ASN A 143 5.10 -5.20 6.14
CA ASN A 143 4.21 -6.19 5.57
C ASN A 143 4.82 -6.78 4.29
N LEU A 144 4.52 -8.05 4.02
CA LEU A 144 5.01 -8.76 2.83
C LEU A 144 4.09 -8.49 1.63
N ASP A 145 4.65 -7.94 0.56
CA ASP A 145 3.88 -7.60 -0.62
C ASP A 145 3.26 -8.85 -1.27
N ARG A 146 1.97 -8.78 -1.58
CA ARG A 146 1.21 -9.87 -2.23
C ARG A 146 1.21 -11.22 -1.48
N PHE A 147 1.49 -11.26 -0.18
CA PHE A 147 1.53 -12.50 0.61
C PHE A 147 0.23 -13.31 0.53
N LYS A 148 -0.93 -12.62 0.50
CA LYS A 148 -2.22 -13.30 0.31
C LYS A 148 -2.27 -14.07 -1.01
N PHE A 149 -1.78 -13.48 -2.11
CA PHE A 149 -1.73 -14.13 -3.41
C PHE A 149 -0.84 -15.39 -3.37
N ILE A 150 0.27 -15.34 -2.63
CA ILE A 150 1.15 -16.50 -2.43
C ILE A 150 0.39 -17.62 -1.72
N ASN A 151 -0.32 -17.31 -0.61
CA ASN A 151 -1.13 -18.29 0.09
C ASN A 151 -2.23 -18.91 -0.80
N ASP A 152 -2.89 -18.07 -1.60
CA ASP A 152 -3.96 -18.50 -2.49
C ASP A 152 -3.44 -19.40 -3.65
N LEU A 153 -2.19 -19.16 -4.10
CA LEU A 153 -1.56 -19.87 -5.21
C LEU A 153 -0.89 -21.19 -4.78
N ILE A 154 -0.10 -21.17 -3.71
CA ILE A 154 0.76 -22.30 -3.32
C ILE A 154 0.39 -22.92 -1.96
N GLY A 155 -0.55 -22.33 -1.23
CA GLY A 155 -1.09 -22.86 0.02
C GLY A 155 -0.49 -22.27 1.29
N TYR A 156 -1.22 -22.43 2.39
CA TYR A 156 -0.88 -21.86 3.70
C TYR A 156 0.38 -22.46 4.34
N GLU A 157 0.71 -23.72 4.03
CA GLU A 157 1.91 -24.36 4.58
C GLU A 157 3.19 -23.69 4.08
N TYR A 158 3.26 -23.39 2.78
CA TYR A 158 4.36 -22.64 2.17
C TYR A 158 4.42 -21.19 2.68
N GLY A 159 3.25 -20.54 2.87
CA GLY A 159 3.20 -19.22 3.50
C GLY A 159 3.74 -19.23 4.92
N ASN A 160 3.45 -20.25 5.71
CA ASN A 160 4.01 -20.42 7.06
C ASN A 160 5.52 -20.67 7.04
N GLU A 161 6.02 -21.46 6.09
CA GLU A 161 7.45 -21.69 5.89
C GLU A 161 8.16 -20.37 5.54
N LEU A 162 7.59 -19.59 4.59
CA LEU A 162 8.08 -18.27 4.22
C LEU A 162 8.15 -17.33 5.43
N LEU A 163 7.10 -17.27 6.25
CA LEU A 163 7.07 -16.42 7.45
C LEU A 163 8.15 -16.80 8.46
N LYS A 164 8.45 -18.09 8.63
CA LYS A 164 9.56 -18.56 9.49
C LYS A 164 10.91 -18.08 8.96
N GLN A 165 11.15 -18.20 7.66
CA GLN A 165 12.40 -17.77 7.04
C GLN A 165 12.56 -16.24 7.07
N VAL A 166 11.47 -15.47 6.85
CA VAL A 166 11.46 -14.01 7.01
C VAL A 166 11.84 -13.63 8.44
N ALA A 167 11.20 -14.24 9.43
CA ALA A 167 11.48 -13.98 10.84
C ALA A 167 12.93 -14.31 11.20
N GLU A 168 13.47 -15.43 10.69
CA GLU A 168 14.86 -15.82 10.91
C GLU A 168 15.84 -14.79 10.32
N ARG A 169 15.58 -14.31 9.10
CA ARG A 169 16.41 -13.28 8.48
C ARG A 169 16.31 -11.95 9.23
N LEU A 170 15.12 -11.53 9.64
CA LEU A 170 14.91 -10.30 10.41
C LEU A 170 15.55 -10.38 11.80
N ARG A 171 15.53 -11.56 12.46
CA ARG A 171 16.17 -11.77 13.76
C ARG A 171 17.69 -11.57 13.74
N ARG A 172 18.35 -11.89 12.62
CA ARG A 172 19.78 -11.68 12.43
C ARG A 172 20.15 -10.19 12.35
N TYR A 173 19.15 -9.32 12.24
CA TYR A 173 19.38 -7.88 12.25
C TYR A 173 19.54 -7.37 13.69
N GLU A 174 20.79 -7.18 14.11
CA GLU A 174 21.17 -6.92 15.52
C GLU A 174 20.74 -5.54 16.04
N ASN A 175 20.38 -4.60 15.16
CA ASN A 175 20.14 -3.20 15.52
C ASN A 175 18.69 -2.87 15.89
N GLY A 176 17.84 -3.86 16.15
CA GLY A 176 16.44 -3.62 16.46
C GLY A 176 15.76 -4.79 17.17
N ILE A 177 14.58 -4.53 17.72
CA ILE A 177 13.67 -5.57 18.21
C ILE A 177 12.72 -5.91 17.09
N VAL A 178 12.46 -7.20 16.87
CA VAL A 178 11.55 -7.73 15.85
C VAL A 178 10.41 -8.46 16.53
N ALA A 179 9.18 -8.12 16.13
CA ALA A 179 7.97 -8.79 16.60
C ALA A 179 7.05 -9.13 15.42
N ARG A 180 6.13 -10.05 15.65
CA ARG A 180 5.10 -10.39 14.68
C ARG A 180 3.72 -10.20 15.31
N GLN A 181 2.79 -9.56 14.59
CA GLN A 181 1.44 -9.40 15.05
C GLN A 181 0.56 -10.57 14.62
N ALA A 182 0.30 -10.67 13.35
CA ALA A 182 -0.52 -11.72 12.75
C ALA A 182 -0.32 -11.73 11.23
N ARG A 183 -0.66 -12.83 10.58
CA ARG A 183 -0.55 -12.99 9.11
C ARG A 183 0.88 -12.68 8.63
N ASP A 184 1.06 -11.62 7.88
CA ASP A 184 2.28 -11.18 7.21
C ASP A 184 2.85 -9.86 7.75
N GLN A 185 2.35 -9.41 8.91
CA GLN A 185 2.77 -8.15 9.52
C GLN A 185 3.82 -8.37 10.61
N PHE A 186 4.95 -7.68 10.46
CA PHE A 186 6.03 -7.61 11.43
C PHE A 186 6.21 -6.17 11.92
N PHE A 187 6.66 -6.03 13.15
CA PHE A 187 7.07 -4.75 13.71
C PHE A 187 8.56 -4.78 14.04
N LEU A 188 9.24 -3.67 13.79
CA LEU A 188 10.61 -3.46 14.21
C LEU A 188 10.68 -2.15 15.00
N ALA A 189 11.52 -2.12 16.04
CA ALA A 189 11.82 -0.89 16.77
C ALA A 189 13.31 -0.61 16.70
N PHE A 190 13.69 0.59 16.22
CA PHE A 190 15.06 1.08 16.16
C PHE A 190 15.28 2.17 17.21
N TYR A 191 16.37 2.09 17.95
CA TYR A 191 16.65 3.00 19.06
C TYR A 191 17.37 4.27 18.61
N THR A 192 16.89 4.88 17.55
CA THR A 192 17.34 6.14 17.00
C THR A 192 16.18 6.94 16.46
N ILE A 193 16.33 8.26 16.37
CA ILE A 193 15.36 9.17 15.70
C ILE A 193 16.01 9.92 14.53
N ASP A 194 17.31 9.71 14.30
CA ASP A 194 17.95 10.28 13.11
C ASP A 194 17.37 9.65 11.84
N ARG A 195 16.65 10.45 11.07
CA ARG A 195 16.00 10.00 9.84
C ARG A 195 16.97 9.42 8.81
N ASN A 196 18.22 9.88 8.78
CA ASN A 196 19.20 9.35 7.85
C ASN A 196 19.68 7.97 8.30
N GLU A 197 19.93 7.81 9.60
CA GLU A 197 20.27 6.53 10.21
C GLU A 197 19.12 5.53 10.01
N ILE A 198 17.87 5.92 10.30
CA ILE A 198 16.69 5.09 10.08
C ILE A 198 16.59 4.67 8.60
N ARG A 199 16.81 5.58 7.63
CA ARG A 199 16.82 5.23 6.21
C ARG A 199 17.90 4.20 5.85
N HIS A 200 19.08 4.29 6.43
CA HIS A 200 20.12 3.28 6.23
C HIS A 200 19.69 1.92 6.78
N MET A 201 19.17 1.90 8.00
CA MET A 201 18.69 0.68 8.64
C MET A 201 17.54 0.04 7.86
N ILE A 202 16.59 0.82 7.33
CA ILE A 202 15.51 0.32 6.49
C ILE A 202 16.03 -0.28 5.19
N ARG A 203 17.00 0.36 4.53
CA ARG A 203 17.62 -0.20 3.32
C ARG A 203 18.28 -1.54 3.58
N ASP A 204 18.91 -1.69 4.73
CA ASP A 204 19.50 -2.96 5.13
C ASP A 204 18.45 -4.01 5.42
N VAL A 205 17.32 -3.64 6.04
CA VAL A 205 16.14 -4.52 6.19
C VAL A 205 15.60 -4.94 4.82
N ILE A 206 15.43 -4.02 3.87
CA ILE A 206 14.95 -4.35 2.51
C ILE A 206 15.94 -5.30 1.79
N LYS A 207 17.25 -5.11 1.95
CA LYS A 207 18.28 -6.01 1.39
C LYS A 207 18.17 -7.44 1.91
N ILE A 208 17.67 -7.66 3.12
CA ILE A 208 17.42 -9.00 3.67
C ILE A 208 16.49 -9.82 2.78
N PHE A 209 15.60 -9.15 2.05
CA PHE A 209 14.62 -9.78 1.15
C PHE A 209 15.17 -10.03 -0.27
N SER A 210 16.31 -9.43 -0.64
CA SER A 210 16.88 -9.58 -1.99
C SER A 210 17.26 -11.02 -2.35
N PRO A 211 17.85 -11.86 -1.47
CA PRO A 211 18.05 -13.27 -1.78
C PRO A 211 16.71 -14.02 -1.79
N PRO A 212 16.45 -14.89 -2.79
CA PRO A 212 15.25 -15.71 -2.80
C PRO A 212 15.07 -16.52 -1.51
N PHE A 213 13.82 -16.81 -1.18
CA PHE A 213 13.46 -17.71 -0.09
C PHE A 213 13.36 -19.12 -0.63
N GLN A 214 14.06 -20.06 0.04
CA GLN A 214 14.08 -21.47 -0.35
C GLN A 214 12.90 -22.17 0.33
N LEU A 215 11.83 -22.39 -0.38
CA LEU A 215 10.73 -23.23 0.07
C LEU A 215 11.01 -24.68 -0.35
N THR A 216 10.33 -25.65 0.24
CA THR A 216 10.64 -27.09 0.07
C THR A 216 10.92 -27.49 -1.38
N ASP A 217 10.13 -27.00 -2.35
CA ASP A 217 10.19 -27.42 -3.75
C ASP A 217 10.47 -26.29 -4.74
N GLN A 218 10.60 -25.03 -4.26
CA GLN A 218 10.74 -23.87 -5.15
C GLN A 218 11.41 -22.68 -4.47
N GLU A 219 11.97 -21.79 -5.30
CA GLU A 219 12.48 -20.50 -4.88
C GLU A 219 11.39 -19.43 -5.04
N LEU A 220 11.25 -18.55 -4.03
CA LEU A 220 10.30 -17.46 -4.05
C LEU A 220 10.99 -16.15 -3.73
N THR A 221 10.72 -15.13 -4.55
CA THR A 221 11.10 -13.75 -4.26
C THR A 221 9.89 -12.99 -3.76
N ILE A 222 10.03 -12.33 -2.60
CA ILE A 222 9.01 -11.46 -2.02
C ILE A 222 9.66 -10.17 -1.54
N THR A 223 8.92 -9.08 -1.61
CA THR A 223 9.38 -7.76 -1.20
C THR A 223 8.60 -7.27 0.02
N PRO A 224 9.20 -6.42 0.87
CA PRO A 224 8.50 -5.79 1.98
C PRO A 224 8.06 -4.38 1.63
N SER A 225 6.90 -3.96 2.14
CA SER A 225 6.53 -2.56 2.30
C SER A 225 6.66 -2.16 3.76
N ILE A 226 7.14 -0.93 4.03
CA ILE A 226 7.46 -0.49 5.39
C ILE A 226 6.89 0.90 5.65
N GLY A 227 6.12 1.03 6.74
CA GLY A 227 5.69 2.30 7.30
C GLY A 227 6.49 2.66 8.54
N VAL A 228 6.84 3.92 8.71
CA VAL A 228 7.71 4.40 9.79
C VAL A 228 7.05 5.52 10.56
N SER A 229 7.02 5.39 11.88
CA SER A 229 6.69 6.46 12.82
C SER A 229 7.77 6.62 13.89
N VAL A 230 7.92 7.83 14.44
CA VAL A 230 8.98 8.18 15.39
C VAL A 230 8.38 8.68 16.70
N PHE A 231 8.77 8.06 17.80
CA PHE A 231 8.45 8.56 19.14
C PHE A 231 9.56 9.50 19.63
N PRO A 232 9.24 10.66 20.21
CA PRO A 232 7.90 11.22 20.48
C PRO A 232 7.33 12.11 19.36
N ASP A 233 8.02 12.28 18.24
CA ASP A 233 7.71 13.31 17.23
C ASP A 233 6.35 13.12 16.57
N ASP A 234 5.98 11.87 16.26
CA ASP A 234 4.74 11.57 15.51
C ASP A 234 3.57 11.23 16.45
N ALA A 235 3.85 10.72 17.63
CA ALA A 235 2.83 10.44 18.66
C ALA A 235 3.47 10.27 20.05
N THR A 236 2.65 10.50 21.09
CA THR A 236 3.08 10.36 22.50
C THR A 236 2.47 9.13 23.18
N ASP A 237 1.54 8.44 22.54
CA ASP A 237 0.97 7.18 22.99
C ASP A 237 1.21 6.07 21.95
N TRP A 238 1.27 4.83 22.43
CA TRP A 238 1.62 3.67 21.60
C TRP A 238 0.55 3.33 20.54
N THR A 239 -0.73 3.54 20.82
CA THR A 239 -1.83 3.26 19.88
C THR A 239 -1.78 4.19 18.68
N THR A 240 -1.59 5.47 18.94
CA THR A 240 -1.43 6.48 17.89
C THR A 240 -0.13 6.23 17.11
N LEU A 241 0.98 5.88 17.78
CA LEU A 241 2.25 5.62 17.11
C LEU A 241 2.16 4.46 16.12
N ILE A 242 1.53 3.35 16.52
CA ILE A 242 1.28 2.21 15.63
C ILE A 242 0.37 2.63 14.47
N SER A 243 -0.72 3.34 14.74
CA SER A 243 -1.61 3.83 13.68
C SER A 243 -0.89 4.74 12.68
N CYS A 244 0.07 5.56 13.14
CA CYS A 244 0.91 6.38 12.27
C CYS A 244 1.82 5.51 11.38
N ALA A 245 2.45 4.48 11.95
CA ALA A 245 3.28 3.54 11.19
C ALA A 245 2.44 2.75 10.16
N ASP A 246 1.26 2.29 10.54
CA ASP A 246 0.36 1.54 9.64
C ASP A 246 -0.16 2.41 8.50
N LEU A 247 -0.49 3.68 8.77
CA LEU A 247 -0.88 4.63 7.73
C LEU A 247 0.26 4.89 6.73
N ALA A 248 1.47 5.04 7.21
CA ALA A 248 2.65 5.17 6.36
C ALA A 248 2.92 3.89 5.56
N LEU A 249 2.67 2.70 6.13
CA LEU A 249 2.77 1.42 5.45
C LEU A 249 1.75 1.31 4.30
N GLU A 250 0.50 1.73 4.51
CA GLU A 250 -0.52 1.73 3.47
C GLU A 250 -0.09 2.62 2.30
N THR A 251 0.43 3.81 2.58
CA THR A 251 0.99 4.71 1.56
C THR A 251 2.18 4.07 0.81
N ALA A 252 3.06 3.33 1.49
CA ALA A 252 4.15 2.62 0.83
C ALA A 252 3.63 1.55 -0.14
N LYS A 253 2.56 0.83 0.21
CA LYS A 253 1.89 -0.14 -0.67
C LYS A 253 1.23 0.52 -1.88
N GLU A 254 0.53 1.64 -1.67
CA GLU A 254 -0.10 2.42 -2.75
C GLU A 254 0.94 2.93 -3.76
N ASN A 255 2.14 3.27 -3.31
CA ASN A 255 3.27 3.69 -4.16
C ASN A 255 3.95 2.53 -4.93
N GLY A 256 3.33 1.35 -4.98
CA GLY A 256 3.80 0.21 -5.76
C GLY A 256 4.48 -0.90 -4.95
N GLY A 257 4.57 -0.76 -3.64
CA GLY A 257 5.26 -1.72 -2.76
C GLY A 257 6.79 -1.67 -2.87
N ASN A 258 7.47 -2.63 -2.22
CA ASN A 258 8.94 -2.72 -2.18
C ASN A 258 9.64 -1.39 -1.81
N THR A 259 9.03 -0.65 -0.91
CA THR A 259 9.47 0.69 -0.52
C THR A 259 9.10 0.99 0.93
N TYR A 260 9.47 2.17 1.39
CA TYR A 260 9.08 2.65 2.71
C TYR A 260 8.52 4.07 2.66
N CYS A 261 7.69 4.39 3.65
CA CYS A 261 7.17 5.73 3.86
C CYS A 261 7.32 6.13 5.33
N PHE A 262 7.72 7.38 5.58
CA PHE A 262 7.64 7.99 6.90
C PHE A 262 6.27 8.60 7.10
N TYR A 263 5.71 8.42 8.28
CA TYR A 263 4.52 9.15 8.67
C TYR A 263 4.77 10.68 8.62
N THR A 264 3.76 11.39 8.17
CA THR A 264 3.66 12.85 8.25
C THR A 264 2.23 13.26 8.55
N ASN A 265 2.03 14.43 9.14
CA ASN A 265 0.70 14.97 9.37
C ASN A 265 -0.09 15.20 8.06
N GLU A 266 0.62 15.38 6.94
CA GLU A 266 0.00 15.49 5.62
C GLU A 266 -0.62 14.16 5.18
N LEU A 267 0.05 13.04 5.39
CA LEU A 267 -0.51 11.72 5.12
C LEU A 267 -1.80 11.47 5.91
N LYS A 268 -1.81 11.85 7.19
CA LYS A 268 -3.03 11.75 8.01
C LYS A 268 -4.18 12.55 7.41
N LYS A 269 -3.93 13.80 7.04
CA LYS A 269 -4.96 14.67 6.42
C LYS A 269 -5.45 14.08 5.09
N THR A 270 -4.54 13.59 4.26
CA THR A 270 -4.89 12.95 2.97
C THR A 270 -5.78 11.73 3.18
N ASN A 271 -5.47 10.88 4.17
CA ASN A 271 -6.27 9.70 4.45
C ASN A 271 -7.64 10.03 5.07
N GLU A 272 -7.69 10.99 5.99
CA GLU A 272 -8.96 11.52 6.52
C GLU A 272 -9.84 12.08 5.39
N GLU A 273 -9.23 12.77 4.43
CA GLU A 273 -9.93 13.29 3.25
C GLU A 273 -10.43 12.15 2.34
N LYS A 274 -9.63 11.10 2.09
CA LYS A 274 -10.06 9.92 1.34
C LYS A 274 -11.26 9.24 2.00
N LEU A 275 -11.21 9.01 3.32
CA LEU A 275 -12.31 8.41 4.08
C LEU A 275 -13.58 9.27 4.03
N TYR A 276 -13.43 10.58 4.22
CA TYR A 276 -14.54 11.52 4.08
C TYR A 276 -15.15 11.46 2.68
N MET A 277 -14.31 11.45 1.64
CA MET A 277 -14.74 11.40 0.26
C MET A 277 -15.46 10.09 -0.07
N GLN A 278 -14.92 8.96 0.38
CA GLN A 278 -15.56 7.64 0.23
C GLN A 278 -16.98 7.63 0.84
N HIS A 279 -17.13 8.16 2.04
CA HIS A 279 -18.46 8.27 2.68
C HIS A 279 -19.39 9.20 1.90
N SER A 280 -18.86 10.34 1.42
CA SER A 280 -19.61 11.32 0.65
C SER A 280 -20.07 10.78 -0.69
N ILE A 281 -19.24 9.99 -1.41
CA ILE A 281 -19.62 9.33 -2.67
C ILE A 281 -20.80 8.38 -2.46
N ARG A 282 -20.79 7.56 -1.42
CA ARG A 282 -21.93 6.66 -1.10
C ARG A 282 -23.22 7.41 -0.85
N LYS A 283 -23.11 8.58 -0.22
CA LYS A 283 -24.25 9.46 0.03
C LYS A 283 -24.73 10.12 -1.24
N ALA A 284 -23.83 10.60 -2.09
CA ALA A 284 -24.10 11.26 -3.35
C ALA A 284 -24.94 10.39 -4.30
N LEU A 285 -24.64 9.08 -4.39
CA LEU A 285 -25.41 8.10 -5.15
C LEU A 285 -26.88 8.00 -4.69
N LYS A 286 -27.14 8.17 -3.38
CA LYS A 286 -28.49 8.08 -2.81
C LYS A 286 -29.26 9.39 -2.87
N GLN A 287 -28.56 10.53 -2.94
CA GLN A 287 -29.15 11.87 -2.82
C GLN A 287 -29.17 12.65 -4.14
N ASN A 288 -28.90 11.98 -5.27
CA ASN A 288 -28.88 12.60 -6.59
C ASN A 288 -27.94 13.83 -6.68
N GLU A 289 -26.75 13.74 -6.05
CA GLU A 289 -25.74 14.80 -6.11
C GLU A 289 -24.89 14.69 -7.40
N PHE A 290 -24.95 13.56 -8.11
CA PHE A 290 -24.33 13.37 -9.41
C PHE A 290 -25.21 13.89 -10.53
N THR A 291 -24.57 14.48 -11.55
CA THR A 291 -25.22 14.93 -12.79
C THR A 291 -24.34 14.58 -13.98
N LEU A 292 -24.92 14.49 -15.16
CA LEU A 292 -24.21 14.35 -16.42
C LEU A 292 -24.16 15.67 -17.17
N GLN A 293 -23.00 15.98 -17.71
CA GLN A 293 -22.84 17.02 -18.74
C GLN A 293 -22.40 16.35 -20.03
N TYR A 294 -22.75 16.96 -21.14
CA TYR A 294 -22.53 16.41 -22.47
C TYR A 294 -21.64 17.37 -23.25
N GLN A 295 -20.49 16.89 -23.72
CA GLN A 295 -19.59 17.71 -24.53
C GLN A 295 -19.67 17.28 -25.99
N PRO A 296 -19.96 18.21 -26.94
CA PRO A 296 -20.07 17.89 -28.34
C PRO A 296 -18.74 17.45 -28.95
N ILE A 297 -18.84 16.45 -29.85
CA ILE A 297 -17.77 15.99 -30.74
C ILE A 297 -18.20 16.35 -32.15
N VAL A 298 -17.38 17.12 -32.85
CA VAL A 298 -17.68 17.72 -34.14
C VAL A 298 -16.87 17.04 -35.24
N ASP A 299 -17.48 16.77 -36.37
CA ASP A 299 -16.78 16.38 -37.59
C ASP A 299 -16.02 17.60 -38.14
N ILE A 300 -14.70 17.47 -38.34
CA ILE A 300 -13.84 18.59 -38.71
C ILE A 300 -14.13 19.09 -40.14
N GLN A 301 -14.65 18.24 -41.02
CA GLN A 301 -14.88 18.59 -42.42
C GLN A 301 -16.22 19.30 -42.62
N THR A 302 -17.30 18.78 -41.99
CA THR A 302 -18.66 19.29 -42.15
C THR A 302 -19.02 20.36 -41.10
N GLY A 303 -18.39 20.33 -39.92
CA GLY A 303 -18.74 21.16 -38.78
C GLY A 303 -19.97 20.63 -38.00
N ASP A 304 -20.52 19.46 -38.37
CA ASP A 304 -21.68 18.90 -37.71
C ASP A 304 -21.33 18.23 -36.38
N ILE A 305 -22.22 18.30 -35.41
CA ILE A 305 -22.12 17.52 -34.18
C ILE A 305 -22.53 16.07 -34.48
N VAL A 306 -21.55 15.15 -34.35
CA VAL A 306 -21.74 13.71 -34.67
C VAL A 306 -21.85 12.83 -33.45
N ALA A 307 -21.37 13.30 -32.30
CA ALA A 307 -21.45 12.57 -31.04
C ALA A 307 -21.35 13.56 -29.86
N VAL A 308 -21.61 13.05 -28.66
CA VAL A 308 -21.32 13.74 -27.40
C VAL A 308 -20.58 12.79 -26.45
N GLU A 309 -19.76 13.34 -25.58
CA GLU A 309 -19.21 12.60 -24.44
C GLU A 309 -19.99 12.94 -23.18
N ALA A 310 -20.47 11.91 -22.46
CA ALA A 310 -21.14 12.06 -21.17
C ALA A 310 -20.11 12.14 -20.06
N LEU A 311 -20.04 13.28 -19.44
CA LEU A 311 -19.04 13.62 -18.42
C LEU A 311 -19.71 13.70 -17.05
N LEU A 312 -19.31 12.82 -16.13
CA LEU A 312 -19.81 12.82 -14.76
C LEU A 312 -19.41 14.08 -14.02
N ARG A 313 -20.36 14.68 -13.30
CA ARG A 313 -20.18 15.86 -12.44
C ARG A 313 -20.75 15.59 -11.07
N TRP A 314 -20.11 16.08 -10.04
CA TRP A 314 -20.56 15.95 -8.67
C TRP A 314 -20.69 17.31 -8.01
N PHE A 315 -21.92 17.66 -7.60
CA PHE A 315 -22.18 18.86 -6.80
C PHE A 315 -22.41 18.45 -5.33
N HIS A 316 -21.41 18.66 -4.50
CA HIS A 316 -21.50 18.35 -3.08
C HIS A 316 -22.13 19.53 -2.32
N PRO A 317 -23.19 19.32 -1.48
CA PRO A 317 -23.94 20.41 -0.85
C PRO A 317 -23.11 21.39 -0.01
N LYS A 318 -22.01 20.91 0.59
CA LYS A 318 -21.13 21.75 1.44
C LYS A 318 -19.87 22.24 0.73
N ARG A 319 -19.42 21.58 -0.36
CA ARG A 319 -18.14 21.86 -1.04
C ARG A 319 -18.30 22.41 -2.45
N GLY A 320 -19.51 22.45 -2.95
CA GLY A 320 -19.76 22.83 -4.35
C GLY A 320 -19.31 21.73 -5.34
N TRP A 321 -18.86 22.14 -6.50
CA TRP A 321 -18.39 21.23 -7.54
C TRP A 321 -17.09 20.55 -7.16
N ILE A 322 -17.09 19.20 -7.16
CA ILE A 322 -15.90 18.37 -6.94
C ILE A 322 -15.43 17.83 -8.28
N SER A 323 -14.12 18.00 -8.54
CA SER A 323 -13.51 17.53 -9.80
C SER A 323 -13.56 15.99 -9.93
N PRO A 324 -13.91 15.45 -11.10
CA PRO A 324 -13.78 14.00 -11.39
C PRO A 324 -12.39 13.46 -11.08
N ALA A 325 -11.33 14.20 -11.37
CA ALA A 325 -9.96 13.81 -11.05
C ALA A 325 -9.71 13.62 -9.55
N THR A 326 -10.55 14.19 -8.67
CA THR A 326 -10.45 14.02 -7.22
C THR A 326 -11.21 12.78 -6.72
N PHE A 327 -12.43 12.54 -7.21
CA PHE A 327 -13.28 11.50 -6.63
C PHE A 327 -13.29 10.17 -7.40
N ILE A 328 -13.02 10.16 -8.70
CA ILE A 328 -12.98 8.93 -9.50
C ILE A 328 -11.89 7.96 -9.01
N PRO A 329 -10.63 8.38 -8.77
CA PRO A 329 -9.62 7.48 -8.23
C PRO A 329 -10.03 6.85 -6.89
N ILE A 330 -10.63 7.64 -5.99
CA ILE A 330 -11.13 7.14 -4.70
C ILE A 330 -12.29 6.16 -4.91
N ALA A 331 -13.19 6.44 -5.84
CA ALA A 331 -14.29 5.53 -6.19
C ALA A 331 -13.75 4.21 -6.78
N GLU A 332 -12.69 4.26 -7.57
CA GLU A 332 -12.01 3.06 -8.09
C GLU A 332 -11.35 2.27 -6.97
N GLU A 333 -10.51 2.90 -6.12
CA GLU A 333 -9.85 2.23 -4.99
C GLU A 333 -10.86 1.52 -4.09
N THR A 334 -12.01 2.15 -3.84
CA THR A 334 -13.04 1.67 -2.90
C THR A 334 -14.15 0.83 -3.55
N ASN A 335 -14.03 0.50 -4.84
CA ASN A 335 -15.04 -0.19 -5.67
C ASN A 335 -16.40 0.54 -5.78
N LEU A 336 -16.47 1.82 -5.41
CA LEU A 336 -17.67 2.64 -5.59
C LEU A 336 -17.86 3.09 -7.04
N ILE A 337 -16.84 2.92 -7.88
CA ILE A 337 -16.93 3.20 -9.32
C ILE A 337 -17.96 2.29 -10.01
N GLN A 338 -18.20 1.08 -9.52
CA GLN A 338 -19.20 0.16 -10.08
C GLN A 338 -20.63 0.74 -9.98
N PRO A 339 -21.16 1.06 -8.78
CA PRO A 339 -22.50 1.65 -8.69
C PRO A 339 -22.58 3.06 -9.32
N ILE A 340 -21.48 3.81 -9.41
CA ILE A 340 -21.43 5.06 -10.17
C ILE A 340 -21.61 4.78 -11.67
N GLY A 341 -20.87 3.82 -12.23
CA GLY A 341 -20.96 3.48 -13.64
C GLY A 341 -22.32 2.93 -14.03
N ASP A 342 -22.95 2.11 -13.19
CA ASP A 342 -24.33 1.69 -13.39
C ASP A 342 -25.31 2.87 -13.40
N TRP A 343 -25.09 3.84 -12.54
CA TRP A 343 -25.87 5.07 -12.52
C TRP A 343 -25.66 5.87 -13.81
N VAL A 344 -24.40 6.03 -14.25
CA VAL A 344 -24.07 6.73 -15.50
C VAL A 344 -24.74 6.07 -16.71
N LEU A 345 -24.57 4.75 -16.88
CA LEU A 345 -25.14 3.99 -18.01
C LEU A 345 -26.65 4.14 -18.07
N ARG A 346 -27.35 4.00 -16.94
CA ARG A 346 -28.82 4.18 -16.89
C ARG A 346 -29.23 5.58 -17.30
N ASN A 347 -28.58 6.61 -16.75
CA ASN A 347 -28.92 8.00 -17.06
C ASN A 347 -28.62 8.37 -18.52
N VAL A 348 -27.52 7.84 -19.10
CA VAL A 348 -27.20 8.02 -20.53
C VAL A 348 -28.26 7.37 -21.41
N CYS A 349 -28.66 6.14 -21.13
CA CYS A 349 -29.69 5.45 -21.91
C CYS A 349 -31.05 6.14 -21.79
N GLU A 350 -31.42 6.59 -20.60
CA GLU A 350 -32.65 7.37 -20.38
C GLU A 350 -32.62 8.69 -21.15
N GLN A 351 -31.48 9.40 -21.12
CA GLN A 351 -31.33 10.67 -21.84
C GLN A 351 -31.35 10.48 -23.36
N SER A 352 -30.71 9.44 -23.88
CA SER A 352 -30.74 9.09 -25.30
C SER A 352 -32.18 8.82 -25.77
N LYS A 353 -32.97 8.07 -24.96
CA LYS A 353 -34.39 7.84 -25.24
C LYS A 353 -35.20 9.15 -25.27
N LYS A 354 -35.00 10.04 -24.29
CA LYS A 354 -35.66 11.37 -24.25
C LYS A 354 -35.31 12.22 -25.48
N TRP A 355 -34.06 12.22 -25.93
CA TRP A 355 -33.69 12.94 -27.15
C TRP A 355 -34.34 12.39 -28.41
N LYS A 356 -34.39 11.06 -28.52
CA LYS A 356 -35.12 10.40 -29.63
C LYS A 356 -36.61 10.75 -29.64
N GLU A 357 -37.27 10.72 -28.47
CA GLU A 357 -38.68 11.09 -28.32
C GLU A 357 -38.96 12.56 -28.67
N LYS A 358 -38.00 13.46 -28.45
CA LYS A 358 -38.07 14.88 -28.85
C LYS A 358 -37.73 15.11 -30.33
N GLY A 359 -37.41 14.07 -31.10
CA GLY A 359 -37.04 14.19 -32.51
C GLY A 359 -35.71 14.84 -32.79
N LEU A 360 -34.80 14.85 -31.80
CA LEU A 360 -33.44 15.36 -31.98
C LEU A 360 -32.63 14.43 -32.90
N PRO A 361 -31.56 14.94 -33.56
CA PRO A 361 -30.69 14.10 -34.37
C PRO A 361 -30.18 12.89 -33.57
N HIS A 362 -30.01 11.76 -34.26
CA HIS A 362 -29.39 10.57 -33.66
C HIS A 362 -27.93 10.85 -33.30
N VAL A 363 -27.70 11.30 -32.08
CA VAL A 363 -26.36 11.60 -31.53
C VAL A 363 -25.86 10.42 -30.72
N GLN A 364 -24.69 9.95 -31.04
CA GLN A 364 -24.03 8.90 -30.27
C GLN A 364 -23.48 9.48 -28.93
N ILE A 365 -23.70 8.75 -27.83
CA ILE A 365 -23.22 9.18 -26.51
C ILE A 365 -22.04 8.30 -26.08
N GLY A 366 -20.86 8.91 -25.89
CA GLY A 366 -19.67 8.28 -25.33
C GLY A 366 -19.73 8.20 -23.81
N VAL A 367 -19.35 7.06 -23.25
CA VAL A 367 -19.29 6.80 -21.80
C VAL A 367 -17.95 6.21 -21.45
N ASN A 368 -17.27 6.85 -20.52
CA ASN A 368 -16.01 6.37 -19.96
C ASN A 368 -16.24 5.16 -19.05
N ILE A 369 -15.51 4.09 -19.26
CA ILE A 369 -15.57 2.84 -18.49
C ILE A 369 -14.26 2.63 -17.71
N SER A 370 -14.38 2.42 -16.40
CA SER A 370 -13.22 2.10 -15.59
C SER A 370 -12.77 0.64 -15.77
N ILE A 371 -11.47 0.39 -15.55
CA ILE A 371 -10.92 -0.98 -15.60
C ILE A 371 -11.64 -1.93 -14.64
N LYS A 372 -12.02 -1.45 -13.44
CA LYS A 372 -12.70 -2.27 -12.43
C LYS A 372 -14.13 -2.68 -12.84
N GLN A 373 -14.79 -1.87 -13.63
CA GLN A 373 -16.09 -2.23 -14.24
C GLN A 373 -15.90 -3.23 -15.37
N PHE A 374 -14.97 -2.94 -16.27
CA PHE A 374 -14.72 -3.75 -17.45
C PHE A 374 -14.26 -5.17 -17.13
N LEU A 375 -13.45 -5.36 -16.09
CA LEU A 375 -12.97 -6.68 -15.67
C LEU A 375 -14.01 -7.54 -14.93
N GLN A 376 -15.23 -7.06 -14.73
CA GLN A 376 -16.32 -7.89 -14.19
C GLN A 376 -16.72 -8.97 -15.17
N THR A 377 -16.91 -10.18 -14.67
CA THR A 377 -17.26 -11.35 -15.50
C THR A 377 -18.63 -11.24 -16.20
N ASP A 378 -19.51 -10.43 -15.66
CA ASP A 378 -20.88 -10.20 -16.15
C ASP A 378 -21.06 -8.84 -16.85
N PHE A 379 -19.98 -8.07 -17.05
CA PHE A 379 -20.04 -6.71 -17.63
C PHE A 379 -20.77 -6.67 -18.98
N VAL A 380 -20.46 -7.56 -19.93
CA VAL A 380 -21.13 -7.62 -21.24
C VAL A 380 -22.62 -7.90 -21.08
N LYS A 381 -23.01 -8.83 -20.20
CA LYS A 381 -24.41 -9.14 -19.91
C LYS A 381 -25.13 -7.96 -19.28
N HIS A 382 -24.44 -7.22 -18.42
CA HIS A 382 -24.98 -6.02 -17.80
C HIS A 382 -25.27 -4.94 -18.85
N ILE A 383 -24.34 -4.67 -19.77
CA ILE A 383 -24.55 -3.74 -20.88
C ILE A 383 -25.74 -4.20 -21.75
N GLU A 384 -25.78 -5.47 -22.13
CA GLU A 384 -26.90 -6.04 -22.89
C GLU A 384 -28.26 -5.85 -22.18
N HIS A 385 -28.29 -6.09 -20.87
CA HIS A 385 -29.50 -5.89 -20.06
C HIS A 385 -29.94 -4.42 -20.05
N VAL A 386 -29.00 -3.47 -19.88
CA VAL A 386 -29.30 -2.03 -19.89
C VAL A 386 -29.87 -1.61 -21.26
N LEU A 387 -29.23 -2.00 -22.37
CA LEU A 387 -29.70 -1.69 -23.72
C LEU A 387 -31.11 -2.20 -23.96
N ARG A 388 -31.41 -3.43 -23.55
CA ARG A 388 -32.76 -4.03 -23.68
C ARG A 388 -33.79 -3.32 -22.80
N THR A 389 -33.43 -2.97 -21.56
CA THR A 389 -34.35 -2.31 -20.61
C THR A 389 -34.83 -0.94 -21.13
N TYR A 390 -33.93 -0.20 -21.78
CA TYR A 390 -34.26 1.12 -22.33
C TYR A 390 -34.66 1.08 -23.82
N GLU A 391 -34.67 -0.11 -24.44
CA GLU A 391 -34.95 -0.29 -25.87
C GLU A 391 -34.07 0.59 -26.76
N LEU A 392 -32.79 0.72 -26.35
CA LEU A 392 -31.84 1.58 -27.04
C LEU A 392 -31.15 0.84 -28.18
N ASP A 393 -31.01 1.50 -29.32
CA ASP A 393 -30.16 1.04 -30.41
C ASP A 393 -28.69 1.05 -29.90
N PRO A 394 -27.98 -0.09 -29.96
CA PRO A 394 -26.60 -0.16 -29.51
C PRO A 394 -25.67 0.90 -30.14
N PHE A 395 -25.96 1.32 -31.39
CA PHE A 395 -25.21 2.37 -32.07
C PHE A 395 -25.23 3.71 -31.32
N CYS A 396 -26.28 3.99 -30.53
CA CYS A 396 -26.42 5.23 -29.77
C CYS A 396 -25.46 5.29 -28.58
N LEU A 397 -24.86 4.17 -28.16
CA LEU A 397 -23.94 4.09 -27.04
C LEU A 397 -22.53 3.73 -27.53
N LYS A 398 -21.56 4.55 -27.17
CA LYS A 398 -20.12 4.31 -27.40
C LYS A 398 -19.44 4.12 -26.06
N LEU A 399 -18.66 3.06 -25.90
CA LEU A 399 -17.88 2.84 -24.70
C LEU A 399 -16.42 3.30 -24.93
N GLU A 400 -15.90 4.07 -24.00
CA GLU A 400 -14.56 4.63 -24.05
C GLU A 400 -13.70 3.98 -22.96
N ILE A 401 -12.58 3.39 -23.36
CA ILE A 401 -11.63 2.69 -22.49
C ILE A 401 -10.26 3.37 -22.60
N THR A 402 -9.54 3.52 -21.50
CA THR A 402 -8.20 4.10 -21.56
C THR A 402 -7.19 3.15 -22.22
N GLU A 403 -6.12 3.73 -22.80
CA GLU A 403 -5.02 2.98 -23.39
C GLU A 403 -4.43 1.95 -22.39
N SER A 404 -4.17 2.38 -21.15
CA SER A 404 -3.63 1.52 -20.10
C SER A 404 -4.54 0.33 -19.78
N MET A 405 -5.86 0.52 -19.78
CA MET A 405 -6.83 -0.55 -19.56
C MET A 405 -6.79 -1.59 -20.68
N ALA A 406 -6.66 -1.15 -21.93
CA ALA A 406 -6.56 -2.04 -23.08
C ALA A 406 -5.38 -3.01 -23.00
N MET A 407 -4.32 -2.68 -22.24
CA MET A 407 -3.11 -3.47 -22.08
C MET A 407 -3.13 -4.47 -20.91
N HIS A 408 -4.14 -4.41 -20.04
CA HIS A 408 -4.29 -5.35 -18.93
C HIS A 408 -4.93 -6.66 -19.39
N HIS A 409 -4.42 -7.82 -18.94
CA HIS A 409 -5.00 -9.15 -19.21
C HIS A 409 -5.48 -9.33 -20.66
N ILE A 410 -4.57 -9.15 -21.60
CA ILE A 410 -4.78 -8.95 -23.04
C ILE A 410 -5.86 -9.86 -23.64
N ASP A 411 -5.77 -11.18 -23.45
CA ASP A 411 -6.71 -12.13 -24.07
C ASP A 411 -8.15 -11.96 -23.54
N TYR A 412 -8.28 -11.69 -22.24
CA TYR A 412 -9.58 -11.45 -21.63
C TYR A 412 -10.22 -10.14 -22.13
N VAL A 413 -9.41 -9.06 -22.18
CA VAL A 413 -9.87 -7.75 -22.69
C VAL A 413 -10.31 -7.87 -24.15
N LEU A 414 -9.54 -8.53 -25.01
CA LEU A 414 -9.92 -8.76 -26.41
C LEU A 414 -11.24 -9.51 -26.55
N ALA A 415 -11.43 -10.57 -25.77
CA ALA A 415 -12.68 -11.35 -25.81
C ALA A 415 -13.91 -10.52 -25.37
N GLN A 416 -13.75 -9.70 -24.31
CA GLN A 416 -14.80 -8.79 -23.84
C GLN A 416 -15.14 -7.72 -24.89
N LEU A 417 -14.12 -7.05 -25.47
CA LEU A 417 -14.32 -6.05 -26.51
C LEU A 417 -15.01 -6.64 -27.75
N GLN A 418 -14.61 -7.84 -28.16
CA GLN A 418 -15.26 -8.53 -29.28
C GLN A 418 -16.72 -8.85 -28.98
N SER A 419 -17.04 -9.24 -27.75
CA SER A 419 -18.42 -9.50 -27.33
C SER A 419 -19.27 -8.22 -27.36
N LEU A 420 -18.73 -7.08 -26.92
CA LEU A 420 -19.39 -5.77 -26.99
C LEU A 420 -19.59 -5.32 -28.45
N LYS A 421 -18.60 -5.55 -29.32
CA LYS A 421 -18.76 -5.30 -30.78
C LYS A 421 -19.89 -6.15 -31.40
N ASN A 422 -20.01 -7.41 -31.00
CA ASN A 422 -21.07 -8.29 -31.49
C ASN A 422 -22.48 -7.85 -31.05
N LEU A 423 -22.59 -7.07 -29.95
CA LEU A 423 -23.83 -6.40 -29.55
C LEU A 423 -24.16 -5.18 -30.41
N GLY A 424 -23.23 -4.70 -31.27
CA GLY A 424 -23.41 -3.54 -32.13
C GLY A 424 -22.90 -2.20 -31.55
N LEU A 425 -22.23 -2.25 -30.42
CA LEU A 425 -21.62 -1.04 -29.80
C LEU A 425 -20.44 -0.53 -30.58
N GLN A 426 -20.22 0.79 -30.52
CA GLN A 426 -18.94 1.39 -30.91
C GLN A 426 -18.00 1.47 -29.70
N LEU A 427 -16.71 1.25 -29.97
CA LEU A 427 -15.65 1.25 -28.96
C LEU A 427 -14.61 2.28 -29.31
N ALA A 428 -14.13 3.02 -28.31
CA ALA A 428 -13.05 4.00 -28.46
C ALA A 428 -11.93 3.73 -27.45
N VAL A 429 -10.69 3.95 -27.89
CA VAL A 429 -9.54 4.03 -26.98
C VAL A 429 -9.30 5.49 -26.65
N ASP A 430 -9.31 5.80 -25.36
CA ASP A 430 -9.13 7.14 -24.80
C ASP A 430 -7.69 7.37 -24.28
N ASP A 431 -7.29 8.63 -24.13
CA ASP A 431 -5.97 9.10 -23.67
C ASP A 431 -4.79 8.50 -24.47
N PHE A 432 -4.99 8.26 -25.77
CA PHE A 432 -4.01 7.56 -26.60
C PHE A 432 -2.73 8.38 -26.80
N GLY A 433 -1.58 7.71 -26.55
CA GLY A 433 -0.23 8.27 -26.67
C GLY A 433 0.42 8.60 -25.33
N THR A 434 -0.31 8.51 -24.20
CA THR A 434 0.23 8.74 -22.85
C THR A 434 0.85 7.47 -22.24
N GLY A 435 0.57 6.29 -22.82
CA GLY A 435 1.02 4.97 -22.35
C GLY A 435 2.05 4.31 -23.27
N TYR A 436 2.36 3.05 -22.96
CA TYR A 436 3.31 2.21 -23.74
C TYR A 436 2.56 1.33 -24.74
N SER A 437 1.79 1.87 -25.66
CA SER A 437 1.12 1.03 -26.66
C SER A 437 2.09 0.41 -27.67
N SER A 438 2.09 -0.93 -27.72
CA SER A 438 2.68 -1.63 -28.84
C SER A 438 1.73 -1.55 -30.04
N LEU A 439 2.19 -0.98 -31.15
CA LEU A 439 1.44 -0.94 -32.41
C LEU A 439 0.94 -2.34 -32.84
N ASN A 440 1.68 -3.37 -32.49
CA ASN A 440 1.30 -4.76 -32.78
C ASN A 440 0.04 -5.19 -32.00
N TYR A 441 -0.18 -4.54 -30.86
CA TYR A 441 -1.36 -4.80 -30.05
C TYR A 441 -2.57 -3.99 -30.52
N LEU A 442 -2.37 -2.70 -30.84
CA LEU A 442 -3.43 -1.84 -31.38
C LEU A 442 -4.12 -2.49 -32.59
N LYS A 443 -3.35 -3.15 -33.47
CA LYS A 443 -3.88 -3.88 -34.63
C LYS A 443 -4.88 -4.99 -34.26
N LYS A 444 -4.81 -5.54 -33.04
CA LYS A 444 -5.69 -6.64 -32.58
C LYS A 444 -6.95 -6.13 -31.87
N LEU A 445 -6.96 -4.87 -31.44
CA LEU A 445 -8.10 -4.31 -30.73
C LEU A 445 -9.28 -4.11 -31.67
N PRO A 446 -10.48 -4.67 -31.35
CA PRO A 446 -11.69 -4.47 -32.14
C PRO A 446 -12.35 -3.13 -31.78
N VAL A 447 -11.64 -2.01 -31.99
CA VAL A 447 -12.10 -0.66 -31.68
C VAL A 447 -12.30 0.16 -32.95
N ASP A 448 -13.19 1.15 -32.90
CA ASP A 448 -13.60 1.96 -34.04
C ASP A 448 -12.93 3.33 -34.04
N ILE A 449 -12.53 3.81 -32.87
CA ILE A 449 -12.12 5.21 -32.66
C ILE A 449 -10.89 5.25 -31.75
N ILE A 450 -9.96 6.15 -32.10
CA ILE A 450 -8.85 6.55 -31.24
C ILE A 450 -9.05 8.01 -30.86
N LYS A 451 -8.97 8.33 -29.55
CA LYS A 451 -9.01 9.70 -29.03
C LYS A 451 -7.58 10.12 -28.71
N ILE A 452 -7.08 11.17 -29.35
CA ILE A 452 -5.75 11.74 -29.08
C ILE A 452 -5.85 12.60 -27.84
N ASP A 453 -5.03 12.28 -26.83
CA ASP A 453 -5.02 13.00 -25.56
C ASP A 453 -4.75 14.51 -25.75
N ARG A 454 -5.43 15.28 -24.96
CA ARG A 454 -5.36 16.74 -24.92
C ARG A 454 -3.93 17.27 -24.81
N SER A 455 -3.01 16.61 -24.10
CA SER A 455 -1.63 17.10 -23.91
C SER A 455 -0.90 17.29 -25.24
N PHE A 456 -1.08 16.36 -26.18
CA PHE A 456 -0.46 16.47 -27.51
C PHE A 456 -1.13 17.57 -28.36
N VAL A 457 -2.45 17.72 -28.27
CA VAL A 457 -3.21 18.72 -29.05
C VAL A 457 -2.90 20.14 -28.56
N GLN A 458 -2.73 20.35 -27.26
CA GLN A 458 -2.42 21.68 -26.71
C GLN A 458 -1.06 22.19 -27.14
N ASP A 459 -0.05 21.35 -27.19
CA ASP A 459 1.34 21.75 -27.42
C ASP A 459 1.79 21.64 -28.88
N MET A 460 1.00 21.00 -29.77
CA MET A 460 1.36 20.76 -31.19
C MET A 460 1.61 22.04 -32.00
N VAL A 461 1.06 23.19 -31.59
CA VAL A 461 1.29 24.47 -32.25
C VAL A 461 2.71 25.00 -31.96
N LYS A 462 3.21 24.75 -30.75
CA LYS A 462 4.49 25.27 -30.25
C LYS A 462 5.64 24.28 -30.47
N HIS A 463 5.35 22.99 -30.40
CA HIS A 463 6.34 21.92 -30.43
C HIS A 463 6.13 20.99 -31.63
N SER A 464 7.10 20.97 -32.54
CA SER A 464 7.09 20.08 -33.70
C SER A 464 7.07 18.59 -33.35
N TYR A 465 7.51 18.26 -32.14
CA TYR A 465 7.48 16.89 -31.63
C TYR A 465 6.04 16.41 -31.43
N ASP A 466 5.21 17.20 -30.73
CA ASP A 466 3.82 16.85 -30.46
C ASP A 466 3.00 16.77 -31.75
N LEU A 467 3.23 17.70 -32.68
CA LEU A 467 2.64 17.62 -34.03
C LEU A 467 3.03 16.33 -34.75
N SER A 468 4.27 15.87 -34.61
CA SER A 468 4.71 14.63 -35.22
C SER A 468 4.02 13.40 -34.62
N ILE A 469 3.76 13.43 -33.32
CA ILE A 469 2.98 12.37 -32.63
C ILE A 469 1.53 12.38 -33.14
N VAL A 470 0.85 13.53 -33.13
CA VAL A 470 -0.52 13.68 -33.64
C VAL A 470 -0.64 13.12 -35.06
N ARG A 471 0.28 13.52 -35.95
CA ARG A 471 0.34 13.00 -37.34
C ARG A 471 0.51 11.49 -37.39
N ALA A 472 1.43 10.94 -36.61
CA ALA A 472 1.70 9.51 -36.57
C ALA A 472 0.45 8.72 -36.09
N VAL A 473 -0.24 9.20 -35.04
CA VAL A 473 -1.46 8.57 -34.53
C VAL A 473 -2.56 8.59 -35.58
N ILE A 474 -2.78 9.71 -36.29
CA ILE A 474 -3.79 9.81 -37.36
C ILE A 474 -3.48 8.79 -38.46
N GLN A 475 -2.23 8.72 -38.94
CA GLN A 475 -1.83 7.80 -40.00
C GLN A 475 -1.99 6.32 -39.61
N VAL A 476 -1.58 5.98 -38.39
CA VAL A 476 -1.73 4.61 -37.87
C VAL A 476 -3.21 4.22 -37.73
N ALA A 477 -4.02 5.09 -37.13
CA ALA A 477 -5.45 4.85 -36.96
C ALA A 477 -6.15 4.61 -38.30
N HIS A 478 -5.92 5.48 -39.28
CA HIS A 478 -6.49 5.34 -40.64
C HIS A 478 -6.01 4.07 -41.34
N SER A 479 -4.73 3.69 -41.18
CA SER A 479 -4.22 2.43 -41.73
C SER A 479 -4.92 1.20 -41.13
N LEU A 480 -5.47 1.32 -39.91
CA LEU A 480 -6.24 0.30 -39.21
C LEU A 480 -7.76 0.48 -39.40
N GLN A 481 -8.20 1.39 -40.27
CA GLN A 481 -9.62 1.70 -40.55
C GLN A 481 -10.38 2.27 -39.33
N MET A 482 -9.66 2.91 -38.39
CA MET A 482 -10.21 3.57 -37.22
C MET A 482 -10.36 5.07 -37.49
N LYS A 483 -11.38 5.70 -36.89
CA LYS A 483 -11.53 7.16 -36.87
C LYS A 483 -10.72 7.78 -35.74
N VAL A 484 -10.36 9.05 -35.91
CA VAL A 484 -9.59 9.79 -34.91
C VAL A 484 -10.40 10.98 -34.37
N VAL A 485 -10.42 11.12 -33.06
CA VAL A 485 -10.96 12.30 -32.34
C VAL A 485 -9.78 13.01 -31.67
N ALA A 486 -9.59 14.29 -31.95
CA ALA A 486 -8.61 15.11 -31.24
C ALA A 486 -9.29 15.81 -30.05
N GLU A 487 -8.72 15.66 -28.86
CA GLU A 487 -9.27 16.24 -27.63
C GLU A 487 -8.61 17.56 -27.23
N GLY A 488 -9.33 18.38 -26.49
CA GLY A 488 -8.79 19.62 -25.93
C GLY A 488 -8.48 20.69 -26.97
N VAL A 489 -9.22 20.73 -28.07
CA VAL A 489 -9.10 21.79 -29.09
C VAL A 489 -9.65 23.10 -28.51
N GLU A 490 -8.81 24.12 -28.39
CA GLU A 490 -9.14 25.41 -27.78
C GLU A 490 -8.99 26.59 -28.76
N THR A 491 -8.24 26.41 -29.85
CA THR A 491 -7.95 27.52 -30.78
C THR A 491 -8.23 27.11 -32.25
N GLU A 492 -8.52 28.14 -33.08
CA GLU A 492 -8.68 27.97 -34.52
C GLU A 492 -7.40 27.44 -35.18
N GLU A 493 -6.24 27.82 -34.69
CA GLU A 493 -4.94 27.35 -35.22
C GLU A 493 -4.77 25.84 -35.01
N GLN A 494 -5.15 25.33 -33.82
CA GLN A 494 -5.15 23.88 -33.54
C GLN A 494 -6.09 23.15 -34.51
N LEU A 495 -7.31 23.69 -34.70
CA LEU A 495 -8.29 23.07 -35.61
C LEU A 495 -7.77 23.08 -37.06
N ALA A 496 -7.15 24.17 -37.53
CA ALA A 496 -6.58 24.27 -38.87
C ALA A 496 -5.45 23.22 -39.09
N ILE A 497 -4.61 22.99 -38.07
CA ILE A 497 -3.57 21.97 -38.14
C ILE A 497 -4.23 20.58 -38.21
N LEU A 498 -5.17 20.25 -37.34
CA LEU A 498 -5.85 18.95 -37.34
C LEU A 498 -6.57 18.67 -38.66
N LYS A 499 -7.20 19.69 -39.25
CA LYS A 499 -7.84 19.58 -40.56
C LYS A 499 -6.80 19.28 -41.68
N ARG A 500 -5.66 19.94 -41.64
CA ARG A 500 -4.56 19.71 -42.60
C ARG A 500 -3.96 18.32 -42.47
N GLU A 501 -3.80 17.82 -41.23
CA GLU A 501 -3.26 16.48 -40.97
C GLU A 501 -4.32 15.36 -41.20
N GLY A 502 -5.56 15.72 -41.55
CA GLY A 502 -6.62 14.77 -41.90
C GLY A 502 -7.34 14.13 -40.70
N CYS A 503 -7.32 14.76 -39.53
CA CYS A 503 -8.08 14.29 -38.38
C CYS A 503 -9.59 14.31 -38.69
N ASP A 504 -10.35 13.28 -38.26
CA ASP A 504 -11.76 13.12 -38.58
C ASP A 504 -12.66 14.02 -37.72
N ARG A 505 -12.42 14.01 -36.41
CA ARG A 505 -13.30 14.66 -35.44
C ARG A 505 -12.50 15.43 -34.40
N ALA A 506 -13.15 16.40 -33.75
CA ALA A 506 -12.54 17.20 -32.70
C ALA A 506 -13.51 17.46 -31.56
N GLN A 507 -12.95 17.58 -30.37
CA GLN A 507 -13.64 17.92 -29.13
C GLN A 507 -12.83 18.96 -28.36
N GLY A 508 -13.48 19.98 -27.81
CA GLY A 508 -12.78 20.98 -27.02
C GLY A 508 -13.56 22.26 -26.80
N TYR A 509 -12.97 23.15 -26.02
CA TYR A 509 -13.62 24.41 -25.65
C TYR A 509 -13.75 25.42 -26.82
N TYR A 510 -13.04 25.14 -27.90
CA TYR A 510 -13.25 25.89 -29.15
C TYR A 510 -14.68 25.74 -29.67
N PHE A 511 -15.26 24.53 -29.56
CA PHE A 511 -16.62 24.28 -30.00
C PHE A 511 -17.63 24.53 -28.89
N SER A 512 -17.44 23.88 -27.75
CA SER A 512 -18.30 24.03 -26.58
C SER A 512 -17.64 23.48 -25.32
N LYS A 513 -17.92 24.12 -24.19
CA LYS A 513 -17.72 23.50 -22.88
C LYS A 513 -18.74 22.38 -22.67
N PRO A 514 -18.53 21.46 -21.71
CA PRO A 514 -19.56 20.49 -21.32
C PRO A 514 -20.88 21.20 -20.94
N LEU A 515 -22.00 20.77 -21.51
CA LEU A 515 -23.33 21.37 -21.41
C LEU A 515 -24.28 20.49 -20.58
N SER A 516 -25.30 21.06 -19.95
CA SER A 516 -26.42 20.26 -19.46
C SER A 516 -27.21 19.65 -20.63
N ALA A 517 -28.07 18.67 -20.36
CA ALA A 517 -28.91 18.07 -21.40
C ALA A 517 -29.77 19.14 -22.10
N GLU A 518 -30.34 20.07 -21.35
CA GLU A 518 -31.19 21.16 -21.86
C GLU A 518 -30.39 22.15 -22.71
N GLN A 519 -29.17 22.50 -22.29
CA GLN A 519 -28.29 23.36 -23.06
C GLN A 519 -27.84 22.72 -24.37
N PHE A 520 -27.57 21.39 -24.34
CA PHE A 520 -27.23 20.65 -25.55
C PHE A 520 -28.42 20.58 -26.50
N GLU A 521 -29.65 20.36 -26.01
CA GLU A 521 -30.89 20.38 -26.81
C GLU A 521 -31.05 21.73 -27.56
N GLN A 522 -30.77 22.83 -26.89
CA GLN A 522 -30.82 24.17 -27.51
C GLN A 522 -29.72 24.40 -28.56
N LEU A 523 -28.57 23.72 -28.43
CA LEU A 523 -27.48 23.87 -29.39
C LEU A 523 -27.76 23.13 -30.72
N VAL A 524 -28.53 22.05 -30.69
CA VAL A 524 -28.79 21.19 -31.88
C VAL A 524 -30.16 21.41 -32.53
N GLN A 525 -31.00 22.26 -31.93
CA GLN A 525 -32.24 22.76 -32.53
C GLN A 525 -31.97 23.92 -33.50
#